data_6a71f93ecbcb5dd5321a0426bbfeab38
#
_entry.id   6a71f93ecbcb5dd5321a0426bbfeab38
#
_cell.length_a   1.000
_cell.length_b   1.000
_cell.length_c   1.000
_cell.angle_alpha   90.00
_cell.angle_beta   90.00
_cell.angle_gamma   90.00
#
_symmetry.space_group_name_H-M   'P 1'
#
loop_
_entity.id
_entity.type
_entity.pdbx_description
1 polymer ?
#
loop_
_entity_poly.entity_id
_entity_poly.type
_entity_poly.pdbx_seq_one_letter_code
_entity_poly.pdbx_strand_id
1 'polypeptide(L)'
;MMLKITYTAVLRTVLFSSMATLLFSCAEKDKKAYSNTSEIPAIQEMTAELTSPPYVPTPVGKRKAKKLIVDMEILEQEGEITNGVRYIYWTFGGTVPGSFIRTRVGDEVEFRLKNHPDNKLPHNIDLHAVTGPGGGAESSFVAPGREKVFSFKTLNPGLYVYHCATAPVGMHIANGMYGLILVEPEGGLPKVDKEYYIMQGDFYTKGANGQRGLQPFDMQKAVDEHADYVVFNGSVGALTGDKAITANVGETVRLFVGNGGPNLVSSFHVIGEIFDKVYVEGGDLINKNIQTTLIPAGGAAIVEFKVDVPGTLILVDHSIFRAFNKGALGMLKVEGEENKKIYSGEIREGIYLPEGPGIQTMPSTTEVAESEIPAKSMAEKMEFGKATYMQTCFACHLGEGQGIAEAFPPLANSDYLNDDVDRAIDIVLYGLTGEITVNGKNYNSVMTAQTLSDEEVANVLTYVYNSWGNSKKEVTPAMVKSRRNESIK
;
A
#
# COMPACT_ATOMS: atom_id res chain seq x y z
N MET A 1 42.37 -42.89 -20.14
CA MET A 1 43.40 -43.20 -19.14
C MET A 1 42.69 -43.29 -17.82
N MET A 2 42.37 -44.54 -17.43
CA MET A 2 41.63 -44.88 -16.19
C MET A 2 42.64 -44.90 -15.02
N LEU A 3 42.25 -44.28 -13.91
CA LEU A 3 42.94 -44.54 -12.64
C LEU A 3 41.88 -45.05 -11.63
N LYS A 4 42.01 -46.34 -11.32
CA LYS A 4 41.33 -47.02 -10.20
C LYS A 4 42.11 -46.74 -8.94
N ILE A 5 41.44 -46.35 -7.87
CA ILE A 5 42.04 -46.40 -6.51
C ILE A 5 41.16 -47.33 -5.66
N THR A 6 41.87 -48.32 -5.16
CA THR A 6 41.40 -49.47 -4.35
C THR A 6 41.20 -49.13 -2.88
N TYR A 7 40.17 -49.73 -2.28
CA TYR A 7 39.88 -49.84 -0.83
C TYR A 7 40.96 -50.63 -0.12
N THR A 8 41.36 -50.19 1.09
CA THR A 8 42.03 -51.04 2.08
C THR A 8 41.34 -50.89 3.43
N ALA A 9 40.69 -51.93 3.87
CA ALA A 9 40.15 -52.12 5.18
C ALA A 9 41.30 -52.51 6.16
N VAL A 10 41.29 -51.93 7.36
CA VAL A 10 42.13 -52.44 8.48
C VAL A 10 41.21 -52.67 9.67
N LEU A 11 41.07 -53.95 9.98
CA LEU A 11 40.46 -54.59 11.11
C LEU A 11 41.47 -54.70 12.26
N ARG A 12 41.18 -54.30 13.51
CA ARG A 12 41.86 -54.75 14.74
C ARG A 12 40.87 -54.72 15.90
N THR A 13 40.38 -55.77 16.25
CA THR A 13 40.43 -56.80 17.28
C THR A 13 40.73 -56.32 18.71
N VAL A 14 39.69 -56.36 19.57
CA VAL A 14 39.47 -56.90 20.93
C VAL A 14 40.67 -57.01 21.88
N LEU A 15 40.48 -56.53 23.12
CA LEU A 15 40.89 -57.25 24.33
C LEU A 15 39.96 -56.87 25.53
N PHE A 16 39.41 -57.92 26.15
CA PHE A 16 38.72 -57.99 27.44
C PHE A 16 39.76 -58.00 28.59
N SER A 17 39.46 -57.35 29.76
CA SER A 17 39.89 -57.83 31.06
C SER A 17 39.10 -57.17 32.18
N SER A 18 38.27 -57.96 32.79
CA SER A 18 38.05 -58.34 34.24
C SER A 18 38.05 -57.23 35.31
N MET A 19 36.93 -57.01 35.90
CA MET A 19 36.41 -57.42 37.24
C MET A 19 37.27 -57.06 38.49
N ALA A 20 36.78 -56.11 39.28
CA ALA A 20 36.99 -56.09 40.72
C ALA A 20 35.80 -55.42 41.45
N THR A 21 35.05 -56.21 42.12
CA THR A 21 34.05 -55.90 43.17
C THR A 21 34.74 -55.32 44.38
N LEU A 22 34.29 -54.18 44.91
CA LEU A 22 34.53 -53.74 46.27
C LEU A 22 33.24 -53.18 46.86
N LEU A 23 32.69 -53.94 47.75
CA LEU A 23 31.63 -53.56 48.70
C LEU A 23 32.19 -52.62 49.76
N PHE A 24 31.62 -51.44 49.94
CA PHE A 24 31.75 -50.67 51.18
C PHE A 24 30.44 -49.98 51.54
N SER A 25 29.92 -50.52 52.62
CA SER A 25 29.26 -49.94 53.79
C SER A 25 28.44 -48.68 53.70
N CYS A 26 27.20 -48.80 54.12
CA CYS A 26 26.23 -47.80 54.50
C CYS A 26 26.78 -46.75 55.47
N ALA A 27 26.60 -45.50 55.13
CA ALA A 27 26.46 -44.44 56.11
C ALA A 27 25.22 -43.60 55.68
N GLU A 28 24.14 -43.76 56.44
CA GLU A 28 23.01 -42.86 56.45
C GLU A 28 23.51 -41.44 56.75
N LYS A 29 23.44 -40.57 55.83
CA LYS A 29 23.48 -39.15 56.09
C LYS A 29 22.17 -38.52 55.58
N ASP A 30 21.54 -37.85 56.51
CA ASP A 30 20.32 -37.11 56.40
C ASP A 30 20.11 -36.47 55.01
N LYS A 31 19.13 -36.97 54.26
CA LYS A 31 18.56 -36.30 53.13
C LYS A 31 17.70 -35.14 53.61
N LYS A 32 18.28 -33.97 53.85
CA LYS A 32 17.52 -32.76 53.77
C LYS A 32 17.04 -32.63 52.31
N ALA A 33 15.76 -32.92 52.08
CA ALA A 33 15.06 -32.63 50.85
C ALA A 33 15.10 -31.11 50.63
N TYR A 34 15.97 -30.66 49.75
CA TYR A 34 15.84 -29.34 49.14
C TYR A 34 14.65 -29.41 48.19
N SER A 35 13.45 -29.19 48.72
CA SER A 35 12.28 -28.82 47.93
C SER A 35 12.37 -27.33 47.62
N ASN A 36 13.32 -26.93 46.79
CA ASN A 36 13.25 -25.68 46.05
C ASN A 36 12.64 -25.99 44.67
N THR A 37 11.39 -26.41 44.67
CA THR A 37 10.54 -26.09 43.52
C THR A 37 10.27 -24.60 43.64
N SER A 38 11.20 -23.78 43.12
CA SER A 38 10.81 -22.46 42.64
C SER A 38 9.77 -22.76 41.57
N GLU A 39 8.49 -22.61 41.91
CA GLU A 39 7.42 -22.54 40.94
C GLU A 39 7.87 -21.45 39.96
N ILE A 40 8.25 -21.87 38.76
CA ILE A 40 8.43 -20.93 37.65
C ILE A 40 7.06 -20.26 37.51
N PRO A 41 6.95 -18.93 37.76
CA PRO A 41 5.65 -18.30 37.70
C PRO A 41 5.04 -18.59 36.33
N ALA A 42 3.87 -19.19 36.32
CA ALA A 42 3.16 -19.47 35.06
C ALA A 42 3.11 -18.20 34.24
N ILE A 43 3.63 -18.24 33.01
CA ILE A 43 3.61 -17.11 32.10
C ILE A 43 2.14 -16.76 31.90
N GLN A 44 1.77 -15.55 32.23
CA GLN A 44 0.39 -15.08 32.10
C GLN A 44 -0.04 -15.14 30.64
N GLU A 45 -1.13 -15.85 30.35
CA GLU A 45 -1.73 -15.97 29.01
C GLU A 45 -2.65 -14.80 28.71
N MET A 46 -2.67 -14.34 27.45
CA MET A 46 -3.61 -13.35 26.91
C MET A 46 -3.85 -13.59 25.43
N THR A 47 -5.07 -13.24 24.98
CA THR A 47 -5.37 -13.21 23.54
C THR A 47 -4.91 -11.90 22.93
N ALA A 48 -4.29 -11.95 21.74
CA ALA A 48 -3.89 -10.78 21.00
C ALA A 48 -5.11 -10.01 20.51
N GLU A 49 -5.08 -8.70 20.64
CA GLU A 49 -5.95 -7.81 19.88
C GLU A 49 -5.49 -7.80 18.42
N LEU A 50 -6.39 -8.10 17.49
CA LEU A 50 -6.17 -8.02 16.05
C LEU A 50 -7.02 -6.90 15.47
N THR A 51 -6.43 -6.00 14.69
CA THR A 51 -7.15 -4.87 14.10
C THR A 51 -7.06 -4.86 12.59
N SER A 52 -8.12 -4.42 11.94
CA SER A 52 -8.14 -4.18 10.50
C SER A 52 -7.54 -2.82 10.15
N PRO A 53 -6.90 -2.66 8.97
CA PRO A 53 -6.37 -1.38 8.53
C PRO A 53 -7.48 -0.31 8.44
N PRO A 54 -7.21 0.96 8.69
CA PRO A 54 -5.90 1.55 9.03
C PRO A 54 -5.58 1.55 10.53
N TYR A 55 -6.29 0.81 11.35
CA TYR A 55 -6.15 0.80 12.81
C TYR A 55 -5.10 -0.19 13.29
N VAL A 56 -4.53 0.09 14.46
CA VAL A 56 -3.53 -0.76 15.10
C VAL A 56 -3.98 -1.12 16.53
N PRO A 57 -3.56 -2.28 17.07
CA PRO A 57 -3.86 -2.65 18.44
C PRO A 57 -3.21 -1.70 19.45
N THR A 58 -3.75 -1.66 20.66
CA THR A 58 -3.24 -0.85 21.77
C THR A 58 -1.74 -1.11 22.02
N PRO A 59 -0.91 -0.06 22.26
CA PRO A 59 0.49 -0.20 22.57
C PRO A 59 0.76 -1.14 23.73
N VAL A 60 1.76 -2.01 23.57
CA VAL A 60 2.12 -3.02 24.58
C VAL A 60 2.67 -2.38 25.85
N GLY A 61 3.35 -1.25 25.71
CA GLY A 61 3.91 -0.51 26.83
C GLY A 61 4.99 -1.28 27.59
N LYS A 62 5.05 -1.09 28.91
CA LYS A 62 6.07 -1.69 29.78
C LYS A 62 5.68 -3.04 30.40
N ARG A 63 4.68 -3.76 29.84
CA ARG A 63 4.31 -5.07 30.37
C ARG A 63 5.45 -6.09 30.27
N LYS A 64 5.45 -7.07 31.16
CA LYS A 64 6.35 -8.23 31.03
C LYS A 64 5.95 -9.09 29.82
N ALA A 65 6.88 -9.94 29.38
CA ALA A 65 6.59 -10.96 28.37
C ALA A 65 5.47 -11.89 28.85
N LYS A 66 4.63 -12.34 27.92
CA LYS A 66 3.45 -13.18 28.18
C LYS A 66 3.38 -14.31 27.14
N LYS A 67 2.55 -15.30 27.43
CA LYS A 67 2.04 -16.21 26.41
C LYS A 67 0.91 -15.48 25.68
N LEU A 68 1.11 -15.19 24.38
CA LEU A 68 0.17 -14.47 23.55
C LEU A 68 -0.50 -15.43 22.57
N ILE A 69 -1.82 -15.52 22.61
CA ILE A 69 -2.60 -16.31 21.66
C ILE A 69 -3.02 -15.41 20.52
N VAL A 70 -2.58 -15.74 19.30
CA VAL A 70 -3.01 -15.11 18.05
C VAL A 70 -3.96 -16.07 17.34
N ASP A 71 -5.22 -15.68 17.22
CA ASP A 71 -6.27 -16.47 16.57
C ASP A 71 -6.62 -15.83 15.24
N MET A 72 -6.16 -16.42 14.12
CA MET A 72 -6.25 -15.85 12.78
C MET A 72 -7.06 -16.78 11.87
N GLU A 73 -8.06 -16.21 11.21
CA GLU A 73 -8.86 -16.92 10.21
C GLU A 73 -8.46 -16.48 8.78
N ILE A 74 -8.40 -17.45 7.87
CA ILE A 74 -8.19 -17.21 6.45
C ILE A 74 -9.54 -17.25 5.74
N LEU A 75 -9.79 -16.23 4.90
CA LEU A 75 -11.02 -16.07 4.12
C LEU A 75 -10.68 -15.77 2.66
N GLU A 76 -11.30 -16.53 1.74
CA GLU A 76 -11.34 -16.22 0.32
C GLU A 76 -12.69 -15.54 0.03
N GLN A 77 -12.67 -14.28 -0.35
CA GLN A 77 -13.90 -13.49 -0.48
C GLN A 77 -13.85 -12.51 -1.64
N GLU A 78 -15.01 -12.23 -2.21
CA GLU A 78 -15.14 -11.20 -3.23
C GLU A 78 -15.09 -9.80 -2.60
N GLY A 79 -14.38 -8.89 -3.25
CA GLY A 79 -14.32 -7.48 -2.90
C GLY A 79 -14.04 -6.62 -4.13
N GLU A 80 -13.87 -5.31 -3.94
CA GLU A 80 -13.61 -4.35 -5.03
C GLU A 80 -12.21 -3.76 -4.93
N ILE A 81 -11.43 -3.86 -6.02
CA ILE A 81 -10.15 -3.13 -6.16
C ILE A 81 -10.43 -1.64 -6.44
N THR A 82 -11.41 -1.36 -7.27
CA THR A 82 -11.93 -0.03 -7.56
C THR A 82 -13.39 -0.15 -8.00
N ASN A 83 -14.10 0.97 -8.12
CA ASN A 83 -15.53 0.99 -8.41
C ASN A 83 -15.90 0.13 -9.61
N GLY A 84 -16.70 -0.93 -9.35
CA GLY A 84 -17.18 -1.90 -10.33
C GLY A 84 -16.14 -2.92 -10.81
N VAL A 85 -14.90 -2.88 -10.32
CA VAL A 85 -13.85 -3.89 -10.59
C VAL A 85 -13.75 -4.82 -9.40
N ARG A 86 -14.36 -5.99 -9.50
CA ARG A 86 -14.40 -7.00 -8.44
C ARG A 86 -13.24 -7.96 -8.56
N TYR A 87 -12.81 -8.50 -7.41
CA TYR A 87 -11.70 -9.42 -7.31
C TYR A 87 -11.93 -10.43 -6.19
N ILE A 88 -11.40 -11.64 -6.32
CA ILE A 88 -11.40 -12.60 -5.22
C ILE A 88 -10.13 -12.39 -4.41
N TYR A 89 -10.29 -11.74 -3.27
CA TYR A 89 -9.21 -11.60 -2.30
C TYR A 89 -9.04 -12.87 -1.48
N TRP A 90 -7.79 -13.20 -1.18
CA TRP A 90 -7.43 -14.17 -0.17
C TRP A 90 -6.85 -13.39 1.01
N THR A 91 -7.38 -13.61 2.19
CA THR A 91 -7.14 -12.67 3.30
C THR A 91 -6.78 -13.38 4.59
N PHE A 92 -5.99 -12.71 5.43
CA PHE A 92 -5.83 -13.05 6.83
C PHE A 92 -6.70 -12.12 7.69
N GLY A 93 -7.77 -12.64 8.26
CA GLY A 93 -8.71 -11.85 9.08
C GLY A 93 -9.74 -11.04 8.28
N GLY A 94 -9.96 -11.36 6.98
CA GLY A 94 -11.05 -10.80 6.18
C GLY A 94 -10.78 -9.43 5.56
N THR A 95 -9.56 -8.89 5.64
CA THR A 95 -9.17 -7.60 5.03
C THR A 95 -7.87 -7.72 4.25
N VAL A 96 -7.62 -6.76 3.37
CA VAL A 96 -6.33 -6.56 2.70
C VAL A 96 -5.83 -5.15 3.02
N PRO A 97 -4.66 -5.04 3.63
CA PRO A 97 -3.85 -6.11 4.23
C PRO A 97 -4.58 -6.84 5.35
N GLY A 98 -4.05 -7.98 5.73
CA GLY A 98 -4.53 -8.77 6.87
C GLY A 98 -4.39 -8.06 8.21
N SER A 99 -4.93 -8.64 9.26
CA SER A 99 -4.97 -8.01 10.59
C SER A 99 -3.60 -7.66 11.12
N PHE A 100 -3.46 -6.48 11.72
CA PHE A 100 -2.23 -6.08 12.41
C PHE A 100 -2.04 -6.88 13.69
N ILE A 101 -0.84 -7.44 13.89
CA ILE A 101 -0.46 -8.19 15.07
C ILE A 101 0.52 -7.36 15.88
N ARG A 102 0.27 -7.16 17.18
CA ARG A 102 1.14 -6.39 18.06
C ARG A 102 1.64 -7.24 19.22
N THR A 103 2.96 -7.41 19.31
CA THR A 103 3.66 -8.22 20.31
C THR A 103 4.79 -7.40 20.94
N ARG A 104 5.55 -8.00 21.86
CA ARG A 104 6.81 -7.44 22.34
C ARG A 104 7.90 -8.51 22.37
N VAL A 105 9.16 -8.07 22.44
CA VAL A 105 10.31 -8.96 22.65
C VAL A 105 10.09 -9.86 23.86
N GLY A 106 10.32 -11.16 23.66
CA GLY A 106 10.20 -12.18 24.69
C GLY A 106 8.82 -12.78 24.86
N ASP A 107 7.77 -12.32 24.15
CA ASP A 107 6.48 -12.99 24.16
C ASP A 107 6.61 -14.40 23.56
N GLU A 108 5.91 -15.36 24.17
CA GLU A 108 5.70 -16.71 23.63
C GLU A 108 4.37 -16.72 22.90
N VAL A 109 4.43 -16.73 21.57
CA VAL A 109 3.24 -16.65 20.73
C VAL A 109 2.76 -18.05 20.39
N GLU A 110 1.50 -18.35 20.73
CA GLU A 110 0.76 -19.48 20.20
C GLU A 110 -0.11 -18.98 19.06
N PHE A 111 0.25 -19.36 17.83
CA PHE A 111 -0.44 -18.93 16.62
C PHE A 111 -1.41 -20.02 16.16
N ARG A 112 -2.70 -19.68 16.11
CA ARG A 112 -3.80 -20.53 15.65
C ARG A 112 -4.26 -20.04 14.30
N LEU A 113 -3.96 -20.78 13.25
CA LEU A 113 -4.34 -20.46 11.87
C LEU A 113 -5.49 -21.37 11.43
N LYS A 114 -6.63 -20.75 11.17
CA LYS A 114 -7.86 -21.42 10.73
C LYS A 114 -8.11 -21.12 9.26
N ASN A 115 -8.39 -22.13 8.46
CA ASN A 115 -8.79 -21.97 7.08
C ASN A 115 -10.30 -22.23 6.97
N HIS A 116 -11.07 -21.19 6.60
CA HIS A 116 -12.52 -21.27 6.57
C HIS A 116 -12.99 -22.42 5.67
N PRO A 117 -14.05 -23.19 6.06
CA PRO A 117 -14.48 -24.36 5.30
C PRO A 117 -14.97 -24.04 3.88
N ASP A 118 -15.43 -22.81 3.62
CA ASP A 118 -15.89 -22.40 2.28
C ASP A 118 -14.75 -22.02 1.32
N ASN A 119 -13.51 -21.83 1.85
CA ASN A 119 -12.33 -21.59 1.02
C ASN A 119 -12.06 -22.76 0.08
N LYS A 120 -11.35 -22.49 -1.00
CA LYS A 120 -11.06 -23.48 -2.04
C LYS A 120 -9.64 -24.02 -1.97
N LEU A 121 -8.71 -23.26 -1.38
CA LEU A 121 -7.29 -23.54 -1.40
C LEU A 121 -6.71 -23.77 0.00
N PRO A 122 -5.67 -24.59 0.12
CA PRO A 122 -4.85 -24.61 1.31
C PRO A 122 -3.97 -23.35 1.38
N HIS A 123 -3.69 -22.91 2.59
CA HIS A 123 -2.85 -21.74 2.87
C HIS A 123 -1.91 -22.04 4.03
N ASN A 124 -0.93 -21.17 4.24
CA ASN A 124 -0.05 -21.16 5.40
C ASN A 124 0.33 -19.72 5.73
N ILE A 125 1.21 -19.52 6.71
CA ILE A 125 1.73 -18.20 7.05
C ILE A 125 3.23 -18.26 7.29
N ASP A 126 3.97 -17.39 6.63
CA ASP A 126 5.35 -17.02 6.89
C ASP A 126 5.36 -15.67 7.61
N LEU A 127 5.93 -15.62 8.81
CA LEU A 127 6.10 -14.38 9.57
C LEU A 127 7.58 -14.02 9.60
N HIS A 128 7.98 -12.93 8.98
CA HIS A 128 9.37 -12.45 8.97
C HIS A 128 9.92 -12.14 10.38
N ALA A 129 9.05 -12.04 11.38
CA ALA A 129 9.41 -11.90 12.79
C ALA A 129 9.86 -13.22 13.44
N VAL A 130 9.70 -14.36 12.76
CA VAL A 130 9.95 -15.70 13.31
C VAL A 130 11.30 -16.23 12.85
N THR A 131 12.15 -16.57 13.79
CA THR A 131 13.40 -17.29 13.51
C THR A 131 13.12 -18.79 13.56
N GLY A 132 13.01 -19.41 12.39
CA GLY A 132 12.71 -20.84 12.26
C GLY A 132 12.36 -21.23 10.82
N PRO A 133 12.18 -22.52 10.50
CA PRO A 133 11.92 -22.99 9.15
C PRO A 133 10.69 -22.33 8.53
N GLY A 134 10.90 -21.65 7.38
CA GLY A 134 9.85 -20.96 6.63
C GLY A 134 9.08 -19.94 7.44
N GLY A 135 9.68 -19.30 8.48
CA GLY A 135 8.98 -18.32 9.31
C GLY A 135 7.67 -18.82 9.97
N GLY A 136 7.51 -20.14 10.07
CA GLY A 136 6.30 -20.84 10.52
C GLY A 136 5.49 -21.49 9.39
N ALA A 137 5.82 -21.27 8.11
CA ALA A 137 5.07 -21.80 6.98
C ALA A 137 5.01 -23.33 6.92
N GLU A 138 6.09 -24.01 7.32
CA GLU A 138 6.13 -25.47 7.37
C GLU A 138 5.15 -26.05 8.39
N SER A 139 4.94 -25.36 9.51
CA SER A 139 4.08 -25.80 10.61
C SER A 139 2.61 -25.39 10.43
N SER A 140 2.31 -24.47 9.54
CA SER A 140 1.01 -23.82 9.42
C SER A 140 0.23 -24.16 8.15
N PHE A 141 0.73 -25.05 7.28
CA PHE A 141 0.01 -25.44 6.08
C PHE A 141 -1.33 -26.09 6.43
N VAL A 142 -2.44 -25.42 6.09
CA VAL A 142 -3.77 -25.75 6.56
C VAL A 142 -4.78 -25.81 5.40
N ALA A 143 -5.48 -26.95 5.25
CA ALA A 143 -6.54 -27.14 4.28
C ALA A 143 -7.85 -26.49 4.74
N PRO A 144 -8.80 -26.19 3.82
CA PRO A 144 -10.12 -25.70 4.18
C PRO A 144 -10.82 -26.55 5.25
N GLY A 145 -11.49 -25.89 6.20
CA GLY A 145 -12.16 -26.50 7.34
C GLY A 145 -11.20 -27.09 8.41
N ARG A 146 -9.92 -26.72 8.39
CA ARG A 146 -8.92 -27.17 9.34
C ARG A 146 -8.27 -26.00 10.08
N GLU A 147 -7.64 -26.32 11.18
CA GLU A 147 -6.81 -25.44 12.00
C GLU A 147 -5.40 -26.03 12.15
N LYS A 148 -4.42 -25.16 12.20
CA LYS A 148 -3.04 -25.47 12.61
C LYS A 148 -2.63 -24.57 13.73
N VAL A 149 -1.90 -25.13 14.70
CA VAL A 149 -1.36 -24.40 15.85
C VAL A 149 0.14 -24.62 15.90
N PHE A 150 0.89 -23.53 15.99
CA PHE A 150 2.33 -23.59 16.23
C PHE A 150 2.74 -22.47 17.19
N SER A 151 3.92 -22.57 17.75
CA SER A 151 4.40 -21.59 18.72
C SER A 151 5.80 -21.12 18.40
N PHE A 152 6.06 -19.86 18.70
CA PHE A 152 7.37 -19.23 18.54
C PHE A 152 7.59 -18.20 19.63
N LYS A 153 8.83 -17.75 19.78
CA LYS A 153 9.20 -16.66 20.66
C LYS A 153 9.67 -15.46 19.85
N THR A 154 9.17 -14.27 20.17
CA THR A 154 9.62 -13.04 19.55
C THR A 154 10.98 -12.63 20.12
N LEU A 155 12.00 -12.55 19.26
CA LEU A 155 13.39 -12.33 19.67
C LEU A 155 13.86 -10.90 19.45
N ASN A 156 13.54 -10.33 18.28
CA ASN A 156 14.06 -9.05 17.83
C ASN A 156 12.95 -8.02 17.74
N PRO A 157 13.13 -6.80 18.27
CA PRO A 157 12.15 -5.73 18.07
C PRO A 157 12.18 -5.27 16.62
N GLY A 158 11.02 -4.91 16.08
CA GLY A 158 10.89 -4.41 14.71
C GLY A 158 9.48 -4.56 14.16
N LEU A 159 9.27 -3.96 12.99
CA LEU A 159 8.07 -4.10 12.19
C LEU A 159 8.35 -5.06 11.04
N TYR A 160 7.60 -6.14 10.96
CA TYR A 160 7.84 -7.23 10.03
C TYR A 160 6.61 -7.53 9.20
N VAL A 161 6.83 -7.94 7.94
CA VAL A 161 5.76 -8.47 7.10
C VAL A 161 5.46 -9.91 7.52
N TYR A 162 4.22 -10.32 7.35
CA TYR A 162 3.83 -11.72 7.23
C TYR A 162 3.05 -11.93 5.94
N HIS A 163 3.11 -13.12 5.35
CA HIS A 163 2.42 -13.45 4.12
C HIS A 163 2.18 -14.95 3.97
N CYS A 164 1.34 -15.33 3.01
CA CYS A 164 1.19 -16.73 2.64
C CYS A 164 2.40 -17.20 1.82
N ALA A 165 2.94 -18.36 2.20
CA ALA A 165 4.05 -19.00 1.49
C ALA A 165 3.65 -20.32 0.80
N THR A 166 2.34 -20.54 0.60
CA THR A 166 1.84 -21.66 -0.20
C THR A 166 2.14 -21.42 -1.67
N ALA A 167 2.65 -22.45 -2.35
CA ALA A 167 2.94 -22.35 -3.80
C ALA A 167 1.65 -22.30 -4.65
N PRO A 168 1.59 -21.44 -5.69
CA PRO A 168 2.58 -20.46 -6.15
C PRO A 168 2.60 -19.21 -5.24
N VAL A 169 3.69 -19.00 -4.52
CA VAL A 169 3.78 -18.00 -3.43
C VAL A 169 3.39 -16.58 -3.89
N GLY A 170 3.95 -16.11 -5.00
CA GLY A 170 3.66 -14.78 -5.53
C GLY A 170 2.17 -14.56 -5.86
N MET A 171 1.46 -15.62 -6.31
CA MET A 171 0.03 -15.56 -6.56
C MET A 171 -0.77 -15.34 -5.26
N HIS A 172 -0.43 -16.06 -4.17
CA HIS A 172 -1.10 -15.89 -2.89
C HIS A 172 -0.92 -14.47 -2.33
N ILE A 173 0.31 -13.94 -2.43
CA ILE A 173 0.60 -12.56 -2.01
C ILE A 173 -0.18 -11.57 -2.89
N ALA A 174 -0.13 -11.71 -4.22
CA ALA A 174 -0.83 -10.83 -5.15
C ALA A 174 -2.36 -10.88 -5.03
N ASN A 175 -2.91 -11.92 -4.40
CA ASN A 175 -4.34 -11.99 -4.08
C ASN A 175 -4.69 -11.36 -2.72
N GLY A 176 -3.71 -10.77 -2.00
CA GLY A 176 -3.96 -10.00 -0.79
C GLY A 176 -3.49 -10.67 0.52
N MET A 177 -2.80 -11.82 0.45
CA MET A 177 -2.36 -12.56 1.64
C MET A 177 -1.06 -12.02 2.22
N TYR A 178 -1.11 -10.84 2.79
CA TYR A 178 -0.01 -10.18 3.50
C TYR A 178 -0.52 -9.26 4.61
N GLY A 179 0.33 -8.97 5.59
CA GLY A 179 0.05 -8.04 6.67
C GLY A 179 1.30 -7.72 7.49
N LEU A 180 1.13 -7.03 8.63
CA LEU A 180 2.23 -6.62 9.51
C LEU A 180 2.12 -7.22 10.90
N ILE A 181 3.28 -7.60 11.44
CA ILE A 181 3.48 -7.93 12.84
C ILE A 181 4.52 -6.99 13.44
N LEU A 182 4.14 -6.26 14.49
CA LEU A 182 5.03 -5.42 15.27
C LEU A 182 5.52 -6.19 16.50
N VAL A 183 6.82 -6.25 16.68
CA VAL A 183 7.47 -6.70 17.91
C VAL A 183 8.02 -5.46 18.60
N GLU A 184 7.33 -4.96 19.63
CA GLU A 184 7.82 -3.83 20.40
C GLU A 184 9.05 -4.18 21.23
N PRO A 185 10.00 -3.23 21.45
CA PRO A 185 11.08 -3.41 22.41
C PRO A 185 10.54 -3.56 23.85
N GLU A 186 11.35 -4.02 24.78
CA GLU A 186 10.93 -4.23 26.17
C GLU A 186 10.34 -3.00 26.86
N GLY A 187 10.80 -1.81 26.49
CA GLY A 187 10.30 -0.54 27.00
C GLY A 187 9.07 0.00 26.31
N GLY A 188 8.60 -0.65 25.24
CA GLY A 188 7.63 -0.12 24.29
C GLY A 188 8.24 0.90 23.34
N LEU A 189 7.49 1.28 22.30
CA LEU A 189 7.85 2.39 21.44
C LEU A 189 7.61 3.73 22.15
N PRO A 190 8.31 4.82 21.78
CA PRO A 190 8.00 6.16 22.26
C PRO A 190 6.53 6.50 22.06
N LYS A 191 5.93 7.24 22.99
CA LYS A 191 4.54 7.65 22.88
C LYS A 191 4.36 8.62 21.71
N VAL A 192 3.31 8.45 20.92
CA VAL A 192 2.80 9.35 19.89
C VAL A 192 1.30 9.56 20.08
N ASP A 193 0.71 10.51 19.36
CA ASP A 193 -0.71 10.83 19.51
C ASP A 193 -1.58 9.99 18.59
N LYS A 194 -1.09 9.66 17.39
CA LYS A 194 -1.79 8.85 16.39
C LYS A 194 -0.89 7.73 15.85
N GLU A 195 -1.47 6.57 15.66
CA GLU A 195 -0.82 5.43 15.01
C GLU A 195 -1.73 4.88 13.91
N TYR A 196 -1.17 4.61 12.73
CA TYR A 196 -1.91 4.07 11.59
C TYR A 196 -1.15 2.96 10.88
N TYR A 197 -1.91 2.02 10.30
CA TYR A 197 -1.45 0.88 9.54
C TYR A 197 -1.71 1.09 8.04
N ILE A 198 -0.66 1.14 7.24
CA ILE A 198 -0.72 1.34 5.80
C ILE A 198 0.13 0.28 5.13
N MET A 199 -0.39 -0.37 4.10
CA MET A 199 0.37 -1.36 3.37
C MET A 199 0.08 -1.29 1.88
N GLN A 200 1.15 -1.21 1.07
CA GLN A 200 1.08 -1.27 -0.38
C GLN A 200 0.98 -2.70 -0.86
N GLY A 201 0.26 -2.92 -1.96
CA GLY A 201 0.22 -4.19 -2.66
C GLY A 201 -0.03 -4.02 -4.14
N ASP A 202 0.44 -5.00 -4.91
CA ASP A 202 0.37 -5.04 -6.36
C ASP A 202 -0.69 -6.04 -6.81
N PHE A 203 -1.59 -5.64 -7.70
CA PHE A 203 -2.62 -6.52 -8.25
C PHE A 203 -2.51 -6.64 -9.76
N TYR A 204 -2.67 -7.87 -10.24
CA TYR A 204 -2.47 -8.27 -11.64
C TYR A 204 -3.75 -8.91 -12.15
N THR A 205 -4.52 -8.20 -12.99
CA THR A 205 -5.83 -8.63 -13.47
C THR A 205 -5.81 -9.00 -14.95
N LYS A 206 -6.63 -9.99 -15.37
CA LYS A 206 -6.78 -10.35 -16.79
C LYS A 206 -7.29 -9.17 -17.62
N GLY A 207 -8.23 -8.42 -17.08
CA GLY A 207 -8.72 -7.19 -17.69
C GLY A 207 -7.72 -6.05 -17.63
N ALA A 208 -7.94 -5.01 -18.42
CA ALA A 208 -7.22 -3.76 -18.32
C ALA A 208 -7.60 -3.02 -17.03
N ASN A 209 -6.75 -2.06 -16.61
CA ASN A 209 -7.09 -1.15 -15.50
C ASN A 209 -8.45 -0.49 -15.74
N GLY A 210 -9.35 -0.53 -14.76
CA GLY A 210 -10.71 0.01 -14.84
C GLY A 210 -11.73 -0.89 -15.55
N GLN A 211 -11.35 -2.05 -16.09
CA GLN A 211 -12.30 -2.95 -16.72
C GLN A 211 -13.25 -3.55 -15.67
N ARG A 212 -14.56 -3.23 -15.78
CA ARG A 212 -15.58 -3.66 -14.84
C ARG A 212 -15.84 -5.16 -14.84
N GLY A 213 -16.37 -5.65 -13.74
CA GLY A 213 -16.72 -7.04 -13.50
C GLY A 213 -15.70 -7.76 -12.64
N LEU A 214 -15.93 -9.07 -12.44
CA LEU A 214 -15.01 -9.92 -11.69
C LEU A 214 -13.78 -10.20 -12.55
N GLN A 215 -12.61 -9.79 -12.03
CA GLN A 215 -11.33 -9.93 -12.71
C GLN A 215 -10.54 -11.10 -12.15
N PRO A 216 -10.18 -12.09 -12.97
CA PRO A 216 -9.26 -13.15 -12.58
C PRO A 216 -7.83 -12.62 -12.47
N PHE A 217 -7.02 -13.27 -11.64
CA PHE A 217 -5.58 -13.05 -11.56
C PHE A 217 -4.87 -13.36 -12.90
N ASP A 218 -3.87 -12.56 -13.26
CA ASP A 218 -3.02 -12.76 -14.42
C ASP A 218 -1.58 -13.11 -14.03
N MET A 219 -1.23 -14.39 -14.20
CA MET A 219 0.10 -14.89 -13.87
C MET A 219 1.18 -14.28 -14.77
N GLN A 220 0.90 -14.05 -16.06
CA GLN A 220 1.90 -13.51 -16.98
C GLN A 220 2.25 -12.06 -16.61
N LYS A 221 1.24 -11.23 -16.38
CA LYS A 221 1.47 -9.86 -15.90
C LYS A 221 2.24 -9.81 -14.58
N ALA A 222 1.98 -10.79 -13.68
CA ALA A 222 2.71 -10.88 -12.42
C ALA A 222 4.19 -11.25 -12.63
N VAL A 223 4.49 -12.19 -13.52
CA VAL A 223 5.86 -12.56 -13.90
C VAL A 223 6.57 -11.39 -14.60
N ASP A 224 5.86 -10.63 -15.44
CA ASP A 224 6.38 -9.47 -16.16
C ASP A 224 6.42 -8.18 -15.29
N GLU A 225 6.03 -8.27 -14.01
CA GLU A 225 5.94 -7.13 -13.07
C GLU A 225 5.00 -5.99 -13.53
N HIS A 226 4.00 -6.33 -14.33
CA HIS A 226 3.08 -5.39 -14.99
C HIS A 226 1.78 -5.28 -14.20
N ALA A 227 1.84 -4.74 -12.97
CA ALA A 227 0.66 -4.55 -12.12
C ALA A 227 -0.36 -3.61 -12.77
N ASP A 228 -1.63 -4.02 -12.80
CA ASP A 228 -2.74 -3.14 -13.23
C ASP A 228 -3.09 -2.14 -12.12
N TYR A 229 -3.04 -2.58 -10.87
CA TYR A 229 -3.27 -1.74 -9.69
C TYR A 229 -2.11 -1.85 -8.72
N VAL A 230 -1.74 -0.72 -8.15
CA VAL A 230 -0.83 -0.60 -7.00
C VAL A 230 -1.57 0.26 -6.00
N VAL A 231 -1.91 -0.28 -4.84
CA VAL A 231 -2.86 0.39 -3.95
C VAL A 231 -2.38 0.35 -2.50
N PHE A 232 -2.83 1.31 -1.71
CA PHE A 232 -2.76 1.22 -0.26
C PHE A 232 -4.01 0.53 0.29
N ASN A 233 -3.82 -0.34 1.26
CA ASN A 233 -4.89 -1.03 2.00
C ASN A 233 -5.93 -1.70 1.09
N GLY A 234 -5.44 -2.40 0.04
CA GLY A 234 -6.18 -3.38 -0.75
C GLY A 234 -7.08 -2.81 -1.85
N SER A 235 -7.35 -1.51 -1.91
CA SER A 235 -8.18 -0.92 -2.96
C SER A 235 -7.86 0.53 -3.26
N VAL A 236 -8.19 0.98 -4.46
CA VAL A 236 -8.13 2.40 -4.83
C VAL A 236 -9.07 3.19 -3.94
N GLY A 237 -8.55 4.24 -3.31
CA GLY A 237 -9.36 5.08 -2.43
C GLY A 237 -9.64 4.51 -1.03
N ALA A 238 -8.97 3.43 -0.62
CA ALA A 238 -9.14 2.86 0.74
C ALA A 238 -8.80 3.85 1.86
N LEU A 239 -7.96 4.87 1.57
CA LEU A 239 -7.54 5.90 2.51
C LEU A 239 -7.89 7.32 2.01
N THR A 240 -9.01 7.50 1.30
CA THR A 240 -9.41 8.82 0.75
C THR A 240 -10.83 9.19 1.16
N GLY A 241 -11.20 10.45 0.98
CA GLY A 241 -12.53 10.95 1.34
C GLY A 241 -12.84 10.73 2.82
N ASP A 242 -13.97 10.09 3.12
CA ASP A 242 -14.39 9.77 4.48
C ASP A 242 -13.55 8.66 5.14
N LYS A 243 -12.74 7.94 4.35
CA LYS A 243 -11.81 6.91 4.83
C LYS A 243 -10.39 7.45 5.07
N ALA A 244 -10.17 8.74 4.85
CA ALA A 244 -8.88 9.38 5.12
C ALA A 244 -8.51 9.25 6.60
N ILE A 245 -7.22 9.04 6.87
CA ILE A 245 -6.72 9.09 8.26
C ILE A 245 -6.66 10.54 8.72
N THR A 246 -6.70 10.78 10.04
CA THR A 246 -6.86 12.14 10.60
C THR A 246 -5.85 12.44 11.69
N ALA A 247 -5.47 13.72 11.80
CA ALA A 247 -4.70 14.24 12.94
C ALA A 247 -5.11 15.69 13.23
N ASN A 248 -4.65 16.24 14.37
CA ASN A 248 -4.77 17.64 14.68
C ASN A 248 -3.39 18.32 14.67
N VAL A 249 -3.35 19.60 14.32
CA VAL A 249 -2.11 20.41 14.41
C VAL A 249 -1.50 20.26 15.80
N GLY A 250 -0.21 19.99 15.83
CA GLY A 250 0.57 19.73 17.05
C GLY A 250 0.70 18.25 17.43
N GLU A 251 -0.12 17.35 16.87
CA GLU A 251 0.00 15.91 17.14
C GLU A 251 1.19 15.28 16.41
N THR A 252 1.74 14.25 17.02
CA THR A 252 2.75 13.37 16.41
C THR A 252 2.06 12.14 15.84
N VAL A 253 2.28 11.90 14.56
CA VAL A 253 1.73 10.75 13.82
C VAL A 253 2.83 9.70 13.61
N ARG A 254 2.50 8.45 13.88
CA ARG A 254 3.31 7.28 13.51
C ARG A 254 2.56 6.45 12.48
N LEU A 255 3.21 6.18 11.36
CA LEU A 255 2.71 5.28 10.35
C LEU A 255 3.54 3.99 10.36
N PHE A 256 2.88 2.85 10.52
CA PHE A 256 3.44 1.53 10.29
C PHE A 256 3.19 1.21 8.81
N VAL A 257 4.23 1.33 8.00
CA VAL A 257 4.10 1.23 6.55
C VAL A 257 4.76 -0.06 6.08
N GLY A 258 4.01 -0.90 5.39
CA GLY A 258 4.51 -2.13 4.80
C GLY A 258 4.33 -2.17 3.29
N ASN A 259 5.02 -3.11 2.66
CA ASN A 259 4.88 -3.41 1.26
C ASN A 259 4.75 -4.93 1.06
N GLY A 260 3.54 -5.40 0.76
CA GLY A 260 3.28 -6.80 0.45
C GLY A 260 3.88 -7.21 -0.89
N GLY A 261 4.08 -6.29 -1.79
CA GLY A 261 4.50 -6.56 -3.16
C GLY A 261 3.39 -7.28 -3.95
N PRO A 262 3.72 -8.39 -4.67
CA PRO A 262 4.94 -9.21 -4.52
C PRO A 262 6.20 -8.68 -5.21
N ASN A 263 6.10 -7.73 -6.12
CA ASN A 263 7.22 -7.36 -7.00
C ASN A 263 7.74 -5.95 -6.77
N LEU A 264 6.84 -4.95 -6.66
CA LEU A 264 7.22 -3.54 -6.77
C LEU A 264 7.71 -2.97 -5.44
N VAL A 265 8.82 -2.21 -5.49
CA VAL A 265 9.31 -1.41 -4.36
C VAL A 265 8.40 -0.19 -4.17
N SER A 266 8.12 0.19 -2.94
CA SER A 266 7.42 1.44 -2.61
C SER A 266 8.40 2.55 -2.31
N SER A 267 8.24 3.71 -2.95
CA SER A 267 8.94 4.95 -2.60
C SER A 267 7.97 5.81 -1.77
N PHE A 268 7.78 5.45 -0.50
CA PHE A 268 6.76 6.05 0.35
C PHE A 268 7.10 7.49 0.73
N HIS A 269 6.16 8.40 0.49
CA HIS A 269 6.24 9.82 0.79
C HIS A 269 4.89 10.35 1.29
N VAL A 270 4.93 11.39 2.12
CA VAL A 270 3.75 12.19 2.48
C VAL A 270 3.96 13.59 1.95
N ILE A 271 3.21 13.96 0.90
CA ILE A 271 3.29 15.29 0.29
C ILE A 271 2.80 16.32 1.31
N GLY A 272 3.67 17.26 1.62
CA GLY A 272 3.43 18.29 2.63
C GLY A 272 4.12 18.03 3.97
N GLU A 273 4.86 16.92 4.12
CA GLU A 273 5.59 16.59 5.34
C GLU A 273 7.03 16.12 5.10
N ILE A 274 7.85 16.26 6.13
CA ILE A 274 9.18 15.69 6.26
C ILE A 274 9.14 14.75 7.46
N PHE A 275 9.53 13.49 7.27
CA PHE A 275 9.58 12.55 8.37
C PHE A 275 10.66 12.93 9.38
N ASP A 276 10.27 13.25 10.61
CA ASP A 276 11.22 13.51 11.71
C ASP A 276 12.12 12.30 11.95
N LYS A 277 11.53 11.10 11.86
CA LYS A 277 12.21 9.83 12.04
C LYS A 277 11.68 8.77 11.10
N VAL A 278 12.60 7.98 10.58
CA VAL A 278 12.31 6.72 9.87
C VAL A 278 13.11 5.61 10.54
N TYR A 279 12.41 4.62 11.07
CA TYR A 279 13.00 3.36 11.50
C TYR A 279 13.20 2.52 10.24
N VAL A 280 14.44 2.46 9.80
CA VAL A 280 14.82 1.87 8.51
C VAL A 280 14.52 0.38 8.51
N GLU A 281 13.82 -0.07 7.46
CA GLU A 281 13.41 -1.48 7.30
C GLU A 281 12.65 -2.04 8.54
N GLY A 282 12.00 -1.16 9.31
CA GLY A 282 11.26 -1.51 10.51
C GLY A 282 12.12 -1.87 11.72
N GLY A 283 13.47 -1.80 11.61
CA GLY A 283 14.41 -2.12 12.66
C GLY A 283 14.64 -0.98 13.67
N ASP A 284 15.79 -0.97 14.34
CA ASP A 284 16.17 0.00 15.37
C ASP A 284 17.04 1.15 14.86
N LEU A 285 17.53 1.06 13.61
CA LEU A 285 18.26 2.16 12.97
C LEU A 285 17.31 3.30 12.59
N ILE A 286 17.58 4.50 13.10
CA ILE A 286 16.75 5.68 12.88
C ILE A 286 17.47 6.69 12.01
N ASN A 287 16.90 6.99 10.83
CA ASN A 287 17.24 8.14 10.02
C ASN A 287 16.33 9.32 10.36
N LYS A 288 16.85 10.55 10.25
CA LYS A 288 16.11 11.78 10.59
C LYS A 288 16.01 12.70 9.39
N ASN A 289 14.94 13.53 9.37
CA ASN A 289 14.68 14.53 8.34
C ASN A 289 14.63 13.91 6.93
N ILE A 290 13.82 12.87 6.78
CA ILE A 290 13.70 12.08 5.56
C ILE A 290 12.45 12.53 4.80
N GLN A 291 12.59 12.80 3.50
CA GLN A 291 11.47 13.16 2.63
C GLN A 291 10.73 11.92 2.09
N THR A 292 11.48 10.92 1.67
CA THR A 292 10.95 9.69 1.03
C THR A 292 11.74 8.50 1.53
N THR A 293 11.07 7.40 1.87
CA THR A 293 11.73 6.17 2.30
C THR A 293 11.40 5.01 1.37
N LEU A 294 12.40 4.16 1.09
CA LEU A 294 12.20 2.95 0.29
C LEU A 294 11.69 1.82 1.18
N ILE A 295 10.66 1.12 0.69
CA ILE A 295 10.13 -0.07 1.33
C ILE A 295 10.13 -1.19 0.28
N PRO A 296 11.06 -2.15 0.37
CA PRO A 296 11.13 -3.25 -0.58
C PRO A 296 9.89 -4.14 -0.49
N ALA A 297 9.63 -4.92 -1.54
CA ALA A 297 8.61 -5.96 -1.47
C ALA A 297 8.93 -6.92 -0.33
N GLY A 298 7.95 -7.24 0.51
CA GLY A 298 8.13 -8.04 1.73
C GLY A 298 8.83 -7.28 2.87
N GLY A 299 8.95 -5.95 2.79
CA GLY A 299 9.57 -5.10 3.80
C GLY A 299 8.60 -4.13 4.45
N ALA A 300 9.10 -3.42 5.48
CA ALA A 300 8.33 -2.43 6.22
C ALA A 300 9.22 -1.29 6.72
N ALA A 301 8.62 -0.16 7.09
CA ALA A 301 9.27 0.95 7.78
C ALA A 301 8.30 1.59 8.78
N ILE A 302 8.85 2.17 9.86
CA ILE A 302 8.05 3.01 10.76
C ILE A 302 8.46 4.45 10.49
N VAL A 303 7.51 5.33 10.20
CA VAL A 303 7.76 6.75 10.02
C VAL A 303 7.04 7.55 11.10
N GLU A 304 7.70 8.58 11.63
CA GLU A 304 7.15 9.50 12.62
C GLU A 304 7.36 10.94 12.15
N PHE A 305 6.33 11.75 12.31
CA PHE A 305 6.38 13.19 12.05
C PHE A 305 5.35 13.92 12.89
N LYS A 306 5.61 15.19 13.16
CA LYS A 306 4.69 16.08 13.86
C LYS A 306 4.00 16.95 12.81
N VAL A 307 2.67 17.01 12.83
CA VAL A 307 1.91 17.87 11.92
C VAL A 307 1.79 19.27 12.50
N ASP A 308 2.31 20.27 11.80
CA ASP A 308 2.37 21.66 12.28
C ASP A 308 1.50 22.64 11.46
N VAL A 309 0.90 22.18 10.35
CA VAL A 309 0.04 22.97 9.45
C VAL A 309 -1.22 22.20 9.13
N PRO A 310 -2.42 22.82 9.21
CA PRO A 310 -3.67 22.14 8.82
C PRO A 310 -3.77 21.98 7.31
N GLY A 311 -4.55 20.99 6.86
CA GLY A 311 -4.80 20.72 5.45
C GLY A 311 -4.86 19.23 5.15
N THR A 312 -4.96 18.88 3.88
CA THR A 312 -4.93 17.48 3.44
C THR A 312 -3.55 17.15 2.90
N LEU A 313 -2.85 16.28 3.59
CA LEU A 313 -1.57 15.74 3.18
C LEU A 313 -1.80 14.46 2.38
N ILE A 314 -1.03 14.25 1.31
CA ILE A 314 -1.24 13.13 0.40
C ILE A 314 -0.14 12.08 0.59
N LEU A 315 -0.54 10.88 0.97
CA LEU A 315 0.33 9.71 1.03
C LEU A 315 0.46 9.11 -0.36
N VAL A 316 1.69 8.87 -0.82
CA VAL A 316 1.94 8.34 -2.16
C VAL A 316 3.07 7.30 -2.19
N ASP A 317 3.01 6.37 -3.12
CA ASP A 317 4.23 5.83 -3.73
C ASP A 317 4.76 6.90 -4.70
N HIS A 318 5.93 7.48 -4.44
CA HIS A 318 6.49 8.56 -5.25
C HIS A 318 7.00 8.09 -6.63
N SER A 319 6.83 6.83 -6.97
CA SER A 319 6.75 6.36 -8.35
C SER A 319 5.41 6.82 -8.93
N ILE A 320 5.31 8.08 -9.26
CA ILE A 320 4.10 8.90 -9.36
C ILE A 320 2.97 8.28 -10.20
N PHE A 321 3.29 7.58 -11.28
CA PHE A 321 2.27 6.87 -12.05
C PHE A 321 1.61 5.72 -11.28
N ARG A 322 2.26 5.17 -10.24
CA ARG A 322 1.64 4.19 -9.35
C ARG A 322 0.66 4.85 -8.39
N ALA A 323 0.96 6.07 -7.91
CA ALA A 323 0.05 6.82 -7.06
C ALA A 323 -1.22 7.23 -7.83
N PHE A 324 -1.07 8.05 -8.86
CA PHE A 324 -2.22 8.70 -9.49
C PHE A 324 -2.91 7.82 -10.56
N ASN A 325 -2.20 6.90 -11.20
CA ASN A 325 -2.77 6.08 -12.27
C ASN A 325 -3.11 4.64 -11.86
N LYS A 326 -2.54 4.13 -10.76
CA LYS A 326 -2.75 2.75 -10.30
C LYS A 326 -3.33 2.65 -8.88
N GLY A 327 -3.41 3.77 -8.14
CA GLY A 327 -4.14 3.86 -6.88
C GLY A 327 -3.32 3.84 -5.59
N ALA A 328 -1.96 3.91 -5.64
CA ALA A 328 -1.11 4.01 -4.45
C ALA A 328 -1.14 5.41 -3.83
N LEU A 329 -2.33 5.84 -3.44
CA LEU A 329 -2.65 7.16 -2.91
C LEU A 329 -3.52 7.04 -1.66
N GLY A 330 -3.20 7.83 -0.64
CA GLY A 330 -3.99 8.01 0.58
C GLY A 330 -4.01 9.47 1.02
N MET A 331 -4.80 9.79 2.03
CA MET A 331 -4.94 11.15 2.57
C MET A 331 -4.82 11.12 4.09
N LEU A 332 -4.10 12.11 4.62
CA LEU A 332 -4.11 12.48 6.04
C LEU A 332 -4.75 13.87 6.15
N LYS A 333 -5.93 13.95 6.74
CA LYS A 333 -6.60 15.21 7.02
C LYS A 333 -6.11 15.76 8.35
N VAL A 334 -5.54 16.94 8.35
CA VAL A 334 -5.03 17.64 9.54
C VAL A 334 -5.94 18.81 9.83
N GLU A 335 -6.59 18.78 11.01
CA GLU A 335 -7.45 19.84 11.49
C GLU A 335 -6.71 20.73 12.50
N GLY A 336 -7.05 22.01 12.56
CA GLY A 336 -6.50 22.93 13.53
C GLY A 336 -6.33 24.35 13.01
N GLU A 337 -5.66 25.18 13.80
CA GLU A 337 -5.40 26.58 13.43
C GLU A 337 -4.27 26.69 12.41
N GLU A 338 -4.39 27.65 11.48
CA GLU A 338 -3.35 27.98 10.51
C GLU A 338 -2.05 28.41 11.18
N ASN A 339 -0.92 27.88 10.70
CA ASN A 339 0.40 28.30 11.12
C ASN A 339 1.11 29.08 10.00
N LYS A 340 0.73 30.34 9.84
CA LYS A 340 1.25 31.22 8.77
C LYS A 340 2.76 31.50 8.86
N LYS A 341 3.40 31.19 9.98
CA LYS A 341 4.86 31.29 10.11
C LYS A 341 5.59 30.15 9.39
N ILE A 342 4.96 28.98 9.29
CA ILE A 342 5.50 27.81 8.59
C ILE A 342 5.04 27.84 7.13
N TYR A 343 3.73 28.07 6.91
CA TYR A 343 3.15 28.12 5.57
C TYR A 343 2.14 29.26 5.49
N SER A 344 2.45 30.29 4.71
CA SER A 344 1.60 31.49 4.65
C SER A 344 0.26 31.25 3.95
N GLY A 345 0.22 30.32 3.00
CA GLY A 345 -0.92 30.10 2.12
C GLY A 345 -1.18 31.26 1.16
N GLU A 346 -0.33 32.29 1.15
CA GLU A 346 -0.50 33.46 0.29
C GLU A 346 -0.11 33.13 -1.15
N ILE A 347 -1.01 33.45 -2.06
CA ILE A 347 -0.76 33.40 -3.51
C ILE A 347 -0.54 34.83 -3.97
N ARG A 348 0.62 35.10 -4.57
CA ARG A 348 0.94 36.39 -5.21
C ARG A 348 1.21 36.13 -6.68
N GLU A 349 0.48 36.80 -7.52
CA GLU A 349 0.66 36.75 -8.95
C GLU A 349 1.43 38.01 -9.41
N GLY A 350 2.36 37.84 -10.33
CA GLY A 350 3.14 38.91 -10.92
C GLY A 350 3.55 38.57 -12.34
N ILE A 351 3.74 39.61 -13.19
CA ILE A 351 4.25 39.41 -14.53
C ILE A 351 5.76 39.19 -14.43
N TYR A 352 6.23 38.05 -14.93
CA TYR A 352 7.67 37.77 -15.07
C TYR A 352 8.09 38.09 -16.50
N LEU A 353 8.86 39.20 -16.67
CA LEU A 353 9.50 39.55 -17.92
C LEU A 353 11.00 39.28 -17.78
N PRO A 354 11.54 38.19 -18.33
CA PRO A 354 12.98 37.94 -18.29
C PRO A 354 13.71 39.00 -19.10
N GLU A 355 14.74 39.65 -18.52
CA GLU A 355 15.66 40.50 -19.26
C GLU A 355 16.56 39.63 -20.13
N GLY A 356 16.33 39.66 -21.44
CA GLY A 356 17.17 38.97 -22.44
C GLY A 356 16.39 38.34 -23.59
N PRO A 357 16.98 38.11 -24.76
CA PRO A 357 16.36 37.43 -25.86
C PRO A 357 16.37 35.91 -25.59
N GLY A 358 15.30 35.39 -25.13
CA GLY A 358 15.25 33.95 -24.94
C GLY A 358 14.01 33.45 -24.20
N ILE A 359 12.83 33.68 -24.76
CA ILE A 359 11.82 32.65 -24.68
C ILE A 359 12.48 31.43 -25.32
N GLN A 360 12.91 30.44 -24.51
CA GLN A 360 13.08 29.10 -25.05
C GLN A 360 11.67 28.68 -25.50
N THR A 361 11.35 28.95 -26.75
CA THR A 361 10.29 28.22 -27.42
C THR A 361 10.69 26.78 -27.30
N MET A 362 9.91 26.01 -26.56
CA MET A 362 9.90 24.55 -26.72
C MET A 362 9.96 24.33 -28.22
N PRO A 363 10.81 23.44 -28.76
CA PRO A 363 10.85 23.21 -30.19
C PRO A 363 9.41 23.00 -30.64
N SER A 364 8.90 23.90 -31.48
CA SER A 364 7.61 23.71 -32.11
C SER A 364 7.72 22.34 -32.76
N THR A 365 6.88 21.42 -32.34
CA THR A 365 6.66 20.22 -33.13
C THR A 365 6.48 20.73 -34.56
N THR A 366 7.42 20.34 -35.41
CA THR A 366 7.46 20.67 -36.83
C THR A 366 6.04 20.67 -37.33
N GLU A 367 5.59 21.80 -37.95
CA GLU A 367 4.33 21.83 -38.66
C GLU A 367 4.34 20.64 -39.62
N VAL A 368 3.68 19.57 -39.20
CA VAL A 368 3.30 18.52 -40.13
C VAL A 368 2.28 19.20 -41.02
N ALA A 369 2.66 19.43 -42.26
CA ALA A 369 1.76 19.98 -43.25
C ALA A 369 0.41 19.29 -43.09
N GLU A 370 -0.65 20.09 -42.94
CA GLU A 370 -2.05 19.67 -42.93
C GLU A 370 -2.33 18.89 -44.23
N SER A 371 -2.01 17.58 -44.23
CA SER A 371 -2.62 16.69 -45.22
C SER A 371 -4.07 16.55 -44.76
N GLU A 372 -5.01 16.70 -45.69
CA GLU A 372 -6.44 16.48 -45.46
C GLU A 372 -6.66 15.06 -44.89
N ILE A 373 -6.62 14.95 -43.55
CA ILE A 373 -6.96 13.72 -42.86
C ILE A 373 -8.48 13.62 -42.91
N PRO A 374 -9.08 12.53 -43.43
CA PRO A 374 -10.52 12.36 -43.43
C PRO A 374 -11.09 12.57 -42.03
N ALA A 375 -12.21 13.30 -41.93
CA ALA A 375 -12.84 13.53 -40.62
C ALA A 375 -13.11 12.20 -39.92
N LYS A 376 -12.60 12.06 -38.73
CA LYS A 376 -12.77 10.83 -37.88
C LYS A 376 -14.24 10.61 -37.62
N SER A 377 -14.64 9.33 -37.69
CA SER A 377 -15.97 8.90 -37.27
C SER A 377 -16.13 9.09 -35.71
N MET A 378 -17.38 9.17 -35.25
CA MET A 378 -17.65 9.26 -33.81
C MET A 378 -16.99 8.12 -33.01
N ALA A 379 -16.95 6.90 -33.56
CA ALA A 379 -16.31 5.76 -32.92
C ALA A 379 -14.80 5.98 -32.76
N GLU A 380 -14.13 6.48 -33.80
CA GLU A 380 -12.69 6.79 -33.70
C GLU A 380 -12.42 7.94 -32.72
N LYS A 381 -13.27 9.01 -32.71
CA LYS A 381 -13.15 10.10 -31.74
C LYS A 381 -13.29 9.59 -30.30
N MET A 382 -14.21 8.67 -30.06
CA MET A 382 -14.41 8.04 -28.75
C MET A 382 -13.20 7.19 -28.35
N GLU A 383 -12.61 6.44 -29.28
CA GLU A 383 -11.43 5.60 -29.03
C GLU A 383 -10.20 6.48 -28.72
N PHE A 384 -9.89 7.45 -29.58
CA PHE A 384 -8.77 8.39 -29.36
C PHE A 384 -8.99 9.23 -28.09
N GLY A 385 -10.21 9.72 -27.87
CA GLY A 385 -10.56 10.48 -26.68
C GLY A 385 -10.39 9.67 -25.39
N LYS A 386 -10.78 8.39 -25.41
CA LYS A 386 -10.53 7.47 -24.30
C LYS A 386 -9.04 7.28 -24.04
N ALA A 387 -8.24 7.08 -25.10
CA ALA A 387 -6.80 6.93 -24.96
C ALA A 387 -6.16 8.17 -24.33
N THR A 388 -6.50 9.38 -24.82
CA THR A 388 -6.05 10.65 -24.26
C THR A 388 -6.52 10.82 -22.81
N TYR A 389 -7.76 10.46 -22.50
CA TYR A 389 -8.29 10.50 -21.13
C TYR A 389 -7.47 9.64 -20.16
N MET A 390 -7.18 8.40 -20.56
CA MET A 390 -6.40 7.47 -19.75
C MET A 390 -4.96 7.93 -19.52
N GLN A 391 -4.38 8.68 -20.45
CA GLN A 391 -3.02 9.19 -20.34
C GLN A 391 -2.92 10.50 -19.53
N THR A 392 -3.95 11.35 -19.60
CA THR A 392 -3.85 12.75 -19.14
C THR A 392 -4.80 13.07 -18.00
N CYS A 393 -6.05 12.57 -18.05
CA CYS A 393 -7.12 12.99 -17.15
C CYS A 393 -7.38 11.96 -16.01
N PHE A 394 -7.11 10.69 -16.29
CA PHE A 394 -7.40 9.57 -15.40
C PHE A 394 -6.79 9.73 -14.02
N ALA A 395 -5.58 10.28 -13.92
CA ALA A 395 -4.87 10.42 -12.66
C ALA A 395 -5.66 11.17 -11.57
N CYS A 396 -6.44 12.18 -11.97
CA CYS A 396 -7.22 13.00 -11.06
C CYS A 396 -8.72 12.63 -11.09
N HIS A 397 -9.26 12.33 -12.30
CA HIS A 397 -10.70 12.11 -12.46
C HIS A 397 -11.11 10.64 -12.43
N LEU A 398 -10.14 9.69 -12.36
CA LEU A 398 -10.32 8.24 -12.26
C LEU A 398 -11.08 7.60 -13.44
N GLY A 399 -11.13 6.27 -13.53
CA GLY A 399 -11.58 5.53 -14.71
C GLY A 399 -13.03 5.74 -15.13
N GLU A 400 -13.90 6.06 -14.19
CA GLU A 400 -15.33 6.33 -14.43
C GLU A 400 -15.68 7.81 -14.31
N GLY A 401 -14.68 8.68 -14.34
CA GLY A 401 -14.88 10.11 -14.19
C GLY A 401 -15.46 10.54 -12.84
N GLN A 402 -15.37 9.67 -11.83
CA GLN A 402 -15.96 9.91 -10.51
C GLN A 402 -15.17 10.90 -9.65
N GLY A 403 -13.91 11.22 -10.05
CA GLY A 403 -13.04 12.09 -9.30
C GLY A 403 -12.65 11.52 -7.93
N ILE A 404 -12.04 12.36 -7.10
CA ILE A 404 -11.69 12.05 -5.71
C ILE A 404 -12.38 13.10 -4.83
N ALA A 405 -13.22 12.63 -3.91
CA ALA A 405 -13.99 13.53 -3.04
C ALA A 405 -13.09 14.58 -2.38
N GLU A 406 -13.53 15.82 -2.35
CA GLU A 406 -12.85 17.00 -1.80
C GLU A 406 -11.51 17.39 -2.47
N ALA A 407 -10.92 16.52 -3.31
CA ALA A 407 -9.67 16.78 -3.99
C ALA A 407 -9.87 17.07 -5.48
N PHE A 408 -10.53 16.16 -6.21
CA PHE A 408 -10.73 16.32 -7.66
C PHE A 408 -12.20 16.10 -8.01
N PRO A 409 -12.84 17.07 -8.69
CA PRO A 409 -14.26 17.00 -8.98
C PRO A 409 -14.61 15.85 -9.92
N PRO A 410 -15.82 15.27 -9.80
CA PRO A 410 -16.30 14.30 -10.77
C PRO A 410 -16.55 14.95 -12.13
N LEU A 411 -16.22 14.20 -13.19
CA LEU A 411 -16.66 14.48 -14.57
C LEU A 411 -17.93 13.70 -14.91
N ALA A 412 -18.20 12.61 -14.17
CA ALA A 412 -19.40 11.79 -14.32
C ALA A 412 -20.64 12.56 -13.84
N ASN A 413 -21.68 12.64 -14.67
CA ASN A 413 -22.93 13.38 -14.38
C ASN A 413 -22.68 14.79 -13.84
N SER A 414 -21.59 15.44 -14.27
CA SER A 414 -21.18 16.74 -13.74
C SER A 414 -22.07 17.86 -14.27
N ASP A 415 -22.79 18.55 -13.37
CA ASP A 415 -23.55 19.74 -13.67
C ASP A 415 -22.63 20.84 -14.21
N TYR A 416 -21.51 21.08 -13.58
CA TYR A 416 -20.52 22.08 -13.96
C TYR A 416 -19.93 21.85 -15.35
N LEU A 417 -19.62 20.61 -15.72
CA LEU A 417 -19.13 20.26 -17.05
C LEU A 417 -20.22 20.43 -18.12
N ASN A 418 -21.43 19.94 -17.82
CA ASN A 418 -22.52 19.89 -18.78
C ASN A 418 -23.16 21.27 -19.10
N ASP A 419 -22.96 22.24 -18.22
CA ASP A 419 -23.50 23.59 -18.32
C ASP A 419 -22.85 24.37 -19.47
N ASP A 420 -21.52 24.37 -19.61
CA ASP A 420 -20.78 25.20 -20.53
C ASP A 420 -19.61 24.44 -21.20
N VAL A 421 -19.72 24.24 -22.52
CA VAL A 421 -18.69 23.56 -23.35
C VAL A 421 -17.44 24.43 -23.54
N ASP A 422 -17.62 25.72 -23.72
CA ASP A 422 -16.50 26.63 -23.96
C ASP A 422 -15.64 26.75 -22.71
N ARG A 423 -16.27 26.83 -21.53
CA ARG A 423 -15.58 26.71 -20.22
C ARG A 423 -14.83 25.40 -20.07
N ALA A 424 -15.41 24.28 -20.48
CA ALA A 424 -14.75 22.98 -20.42
C ALA A 424 -13.49 22.93 -21.31
N ILE A 425 -13.56 23.54 -22.51
CA ILE A 425 -12.41 23.67 -23.40
C ILE A 425 -11.34 24.56 -22.76
N ASP A 426 -11.72 25.72 -22.22
CA ASP A 426 -10.81 26.64 -21.56
C ASP A 426 -10.08 26.02 -20.39
N ILE A 427 -10.79 25.23 -19.56
CA ILE A 427 -10.19 24.51 -18.42
C ILE A 427 -9.11 23.53 -18.88
N VAL A 428 -9.33 22.81 -19.98
CA VAL A 428 -8.31 21.89 -20.50
C VAL A 428 -7.12 22.68 -21.07
N LEU A 429 -7.39 23.79 -21.78
CA LEU A 429 -6.35 24.59 -22.43
C LEU A 429 -5.51 25.42 -21.46
N TYR A 430 -6.15 26.01 -20.43
CA TYR A 430 -5.52 27.05 -19.60
C TYR A 430 -5.46 26.65 -18.12
N GLY A 431 -6.09 25.53 -17.76
CA GLY A 431 -6.21 25.08 -16.39
C GLY A 431 -7.35 25.76 -15.65
N LEU A 432 -7.47 25.43 -14.36
CA LEU A 432 -8.48 25.96 -13.46
C LEU A 432 -7.90 26.16 -12.08
N THR A 433 -8.13 27.32 -11.49
CA THR A 433 -7.75 27.64 -10.12
C THR A 433 -8.93 28.29 -9.40
N GLY A 434 -9.00 28.14 -8.09
CA GLY A 434 -10.06 28.70 -7.25
C GLY A 434 -11.18 27.70 -6.97
N GLU A 435 -12.11 28.15 -6.13
CA GLU A 435 -13.22 27.34 -5.68
C GLU A 435 -14.30 27.19 -6.76
N ILE A 436 -14.74 25.96 -6.98
CA ILE A 436 -15.87 25.62 -7.86
C ILE A 436 -16.86 24.72 -7.13
N THR A 437 -18.12 24.77 -7.54
CA THR A 437 -19.15 23.85 -7.03
C THR A 437 -19.51 22.85 -8.14
N VAL A 438 -19.38 21.55 -7.87
CA VAL A 438 -19.76 20.48 -8.79
C VAL A 438 -20.71 19.53 -8.08
N ASN A 439 -21.89 19.31 -8.64
CA ASN A 439 -22.93 18.45 -8.06
C ASN A 439 -23.25 18.82 -6.61
N GLY A 440 -23.25 20.12 -6.30
CA GLY A 440 -23.54 20.66 -4.97
C GLY A 440 -22.41 20.50 -3.93
N LYS A 441 -21.20 20.11 -4.35
CA LYS A 441 -20.01 20.02 -3.49
C LYS A 441 -18.96 21.02 -3.96
N ASN A 442 -18.27 21.63 -3.00
CA ASN A 442 -17.18 22.57 -3.28
C ASN A 442 -15.85 21.85 -3.48
N TYR A 443 -15.07 22.31 -4.45
CA TYR A 443 -13.72 21.88 -4.77
C TYR A 443 -12.84 23.11 -4.91
N ASN A 444 -11.67 23.08 -4.29
CA ASN A 444 -10.69 24.17 -4.36
C ASN A 444 -9.29 23.59 -4.64
N SER A 445 -9.17 22.92 -5.78
CA SER A 445 -7.93 22.32 -6.26
C SER A 445 -7.45 23.02 -7.51
N VAL A 446 -6.20 22.81 -7.88
CA VAL A 446 -5.62 23.34 -9.11
C VAL A 446 -5.63 22.25 -10.17
N MET A 447 -6.25 22.54 -11.33
CA MET A 447 -6.06 21.77 -12.55
C MET A 447 -5.08 22.53 -13.45
N THR A 448 -3.96 21.91 -13.76
CA THR A 448 -2.96 22.50 -14.67
C THR A 448 -3.43 22.47 -16.11
N ALA A 449 -3.03 23.47 -16.91
CA ALA A 449 -3.20 23.46 -18.36
C ALA A 449 -2.61 22.20 -18.99
N GLN A 450 -3.31 21.62 -19.95
CA GLN A 450 -2.86 20.41 -20.64
C GLN A 450 -2.24 20.75 -21.99
N THR A 451 -1.04 20.20 -22.26
CA THR A 451 -0.34 20.40 -23.53
C THR A 451 -0.87 19.39 -24.56
N LEU A 452 -2.10 19.62 -25.04
CA LEU A 452 -2.78 18.80 -26.02
C LEU A 452 -3.03 19.60 -27.30
N SER A 453 -2.99 18.96 -28.48
CA SER A 453 -3.41 19.51 -29.73
C SER A 453 -4.92 19.80 -29.77
N ASP A 454 -5.39 20.64 -30.70
CA ASP A 454 -6.82 20.94 -30.83
C ASP A 454 -7.65 19.68 -31.10
N GLU A 455 -7.09 18.71 -31.80
CA GLU A 455 -7.74 17.43 -32.08
C GLU A 455 -7.81 16.54 -30.82
N GLU A 456 -6.74 16.46 -30.03
CA GLU A 456 -6.73 15.68 -28.78
C GLU A 456 -7.70 16.27 -27.76
N VAL A 457 -7.76 17.60 -27.61
CA VAL A 457 -8.74 18.26 -26.73
C VAL A 457 -10.15 17.96 -27.19
N ALA A 458 -10.41 18.08 -28.51
CA ALA A 458 -11.73 17.79 -29.09
C ALA A 458 -12.14 16.33 -28.84
N ASN A 459 -11.24 15.37 -29.08
CA ASN A 459 -11.52 13.95 -28.90
C ASN A 459 -11.74 13.60 -27.42
N VAL A 460 -10.90 14.09 -26.50
CA VAL A 460 -11.03 13.78 -25.07
C VAL A 460 -12.30 14.38 -24.48
N LEU A 461 -12.66 15.62 -24.82
CA LEU A 461 -13.91 16.23 -24.37
C LEU A 461 -15.13 15.53 -24.99
N THR A 462 -15.06 15.16 -26.28
CA THR A 462 -16.12 14.33 -26.90
C THR A 462 -16.31 13.02 -26.16
N TYR A 463 -15.22 12.34 -25.79
CA TYR A 463 -15.28 11.12 -24.97
C TYR A 463 -15.93 11.38 -23.60
N VAL A 464 -15.50 12.39 -22.88
CA VAL A 464 -16.04 12.74 -21.55
C VAL A 464 -17.52 13.09 -21.63
N TYR A 465 -17.94 13.91 -22.60
CA TYR A 465 -19.35 14.28 -22.80
C TYR A 465 -20.25 13.09 -23.17
N ASN A 466 -19.70 12.06 -23.82
CA ASN A 466 -20.45 10.87 -24.21
C ASN A 466 -20.29 9.70 -23.25
N SER A 467 -19.62 9.92 -22.10
CA SER A 467 -19.40 8.93 -21.06
C SER A 467 -20.20 9.29 -19.79
N TRP A 468 -20.41 8.31 -18.93
CA TRP A 468 -20.84 8.45 -17.53
C TRP A 468 -22.06 9.35 -17.26
N GLY A 469 -23.05 9.31 -18.18
CA GLY A 469 -24.32 10.02 -17.99
C GLY A 469 -24.29 11.51 -18.34
N ASN A 470 -23.25 11.99 -18.99
CA ASN A 470 -23.14 13.38 -19.44
C ASN A 470 -24.02 13.69 -20.67
N SER A 471 -24.00 14.95 -21.14
CA SER A 471 -24.97 15.56 -22.09
C SER A 471 -24.84 15.09 -23.56
N LYS A 472 -23.95 14.16 -23.89
CA LYS A 472 -23.73 13.59 -25.23
C LYS A 472 -23.42 14.63 -26.29
N LYS A 473 -22.55 15.58 -26.00
CA LYS A 473 -22.07 16.61 -26.91
C LYS A 473 -20.85 16.13 -27.70
N GLU A 474 -20.70 16.63 -28.92
CA GLU A 474 -19.48 16.51 -29.70
C GLU A 474 -18.70 17.83 -29.65
N VAL A 475 -17.40 17.76 -29.35
CA VAL A 475 -16.46 18.89 -29.43
C VAL A 475 -15.63 18.73 -30.69
N THR A 476 -15.49 19.81 -31.48
CA THR A 476 -14.72 19.77 -32.70
C THR A 476 -13.38 20.49 -32.58
N PRO A 477 -12.35 20.12 -33.35
CA PRO A 477 -11.07 20.84 -33.35
C PRO A 477 -11.22 22.33 -33.66
N ALA A 478 -12.21 22.71 -34.48
CA ALA A 478 -12.50 24.10 -34.79
C ALA A 478 -12.99 24.91 -33.58
N MET A 479 -13.81 24.30 -32.70
CA MET A 479 -14.22 24.91 -31.42
C MET A 479 -13.00 25.15 -30.52
N VAL A 480 -12.13 24.18 -30.40
CA VAL A 480 -10.92 24.30 -29.60
C VAL A 480 -10.00 25.40 -30.15
N LYS A 481 -9.77 25.41 -31.46
CA LYS A 481 -8.95 26.41 -32.13
C LYS A 481 -9.51 27.83 -31.95
N SER A 482 -10.82 28.00 -31.97
CA SER A 482 -11.47 29.28 -31.69
C SER A 482 -11.14 29.78 -30.29
N ARG A 483 -11.30 28.91 -29.24
CA ARG A 483 -11.01 29.27 -27.88
C ARG A 483 -9.53 29.59 -27.66
N ARG A 484 -8.63 28.83 -28.29
CA ARG A 484 -7.18 29.09 -28.23
C ARG A 484 -6.78 30.42 -28.80
N ASN A 485 -7.47 30.89 -29.85
CA ASN A 485 -7.21 32.18 -30.51
C ASN A 485 -7.84 33.40 -29.78
N GLU A 486 -8.91 33.20 -29.01
CA GLU A 486 -9.57 34.29 -28.27
C GLU A 486 -8.76 34.77 -27.08
N SER A 487 -7.95 33.92 -26.43
CA SER A 487 -7.10 34.29 -25.31
C SER A 487 -5.81 35.03 -25.69
N ILE A 488 -5.53 35.21 -26.99
CA ILE A 488 -4.38 35.97 -27.50
C ILE A 488 -4.73 37.45 -27.68
N LYS A 489 -5.98 37.85 -27.46
CA LYS A 489 -6.44 39.25 -27.47
C LYS A 489 -6.56 39.80 -26.06
#